data_f799f7e1e7f22c448c19eb4ef8797798
#
_entry.id   f799f7e1e7f22c448c19eb4ef8797798
#
_cell.length_a   1.000
_cell.length_b   1.000
_cell.length_c   1.000
_cell.angle_alpha   90.00
_cell.angle_beta   90.00
_cell.angle_gamma   90.00
#
_symmetry.space_group_name_H-M   'P 1'
#
loop_
_entity.id
_entity.type
_entity.pdbx_description
1 polymer ?
#
loop_
_entity_poly.entity_id
_entity_poly.type
_entity_poly.pdbx_seq_one_letter_code
_entity_poly.pdbx_strand_id
1 'polypeptide(L)'
;MLSISRVPVVIGVLLVLLISEVSAGMFGLGKRYDVHLFPPVQGRILMDGRPLSGVTVVREATYDDAEIQETVTDQEGHFSFPAWTIKSRTPGKPFVEDRLRQVIVANHQGSKYVLWYYVTGRIEGEKVIAEKLQTLNCDLKDEEIDHHFVKAENPEFTHNISSICRW
;
A
#
# COMPACT_ATOMS: atom_id res chain seq x y z
N MET A 1 51.41 49.34 28.75
CA MET A 1 50.53 49.26 27.59
C MET A 1 50.40 47.81 27.21
N LEU A 2 49.33 47.14 27.63
CA LEU A 2 49.06 45.72 27.32
C LEU A 2 48.09 45.64 26.15
N SER A 3 48.57 45.04 25.05
CA SER A 3 47.71 44.69 23.91
C SER A 3 46.88 43.44 24.26
N ILE A 4 45.56 43.61 24.43
CA ILE A 4 44.63 42.51 24.66
C ILE A 4 44.35 41.85 23.32
N SER A 5 44.83 40.63 23.20
CA SER A 5 44.65 39.75 22.02
C SER A 5 43.16 39.48 21.73
N ARG A 6 42.72 39.84 20.54
CA ARG A 6 41.33 39.57 20.03
C ARG A 6 41.14 38.15 19.44
N VAL A 7 42.12 37.27 19.68
CA VAL A 7 42.17 35.93 19.08
C VAL A 7 41.07 34.93 19.61
N PRO A 8 40.67 34.94 20.90
CA PRO A 8 39.75 33.92 21.40
C PRO A 8 38.28 34.06 20.91
N VAL A 9 37.85 35.27 20.52
CA VAL A 9 36.48 35.49 20.06
C VAL A 9 36.24 34.95 18.65
N VAL A 10 37.24 35.03 17.78
CA VAL A 10 37.15 34.53 16.39
C VAL A 10 37.10 32.98 16.36
N ILE A 11 37.88 32.32 17.25
CA ILE A 11 37.86 30.85 17.34
C ILE A 11 36.53 30.33 17.86
N GLY A 12 35.91 31.03 18.81
CA GLY A 12 34.57 30.65 19.34
C GLY A 12 33.45 30.74 18.29
N VAL A 13 33.47 31.78 17.44
CA VAL A 13 32.49 31.97 16.37
C VAL A 13 32.71 30.96 15.24
N LEU A 14 33.96 30.63 14.92
CA LEU A 14 34.26 29.61 13.89
C LEU A 14 33.84 28.20 14.34
N LEU A 15 33.98 27.88 15.63
CA LEU A 15 33.55 26.57 16.17
C LEU A 15 32.00 26.39 16.14
N VAL A 16 31.27 27.48 16.37
CA VAL A 16 29.78 27.45 16.33
C VAL A 16 29.28 27.31 14.89
N LEU A 17 29.97 27.82 13.89
CA LEU A 17 29.61 27.67 12.47
C LEU A 17 29.89 26.29 11.90
N LEU A 18 30.78 25.49 12.51
CA LEU A 18 31.08 24.12 12.06
C LEU A 18 30.07 23.08 12.61
N ILE A 19 29.23 23.45 13.57
CA ILE A 19 28.23 22.51 14.16
C ILE A 19 26.90 22.53 13.40
N SER A 20 26.67 23.51 12.52
CA SER A 20 25.37 23.72 11.86
C SER A 20 25.13 22.82 10.64
N GLU A 21 26.08 22.04 10.16
CA GLU A 21 25.88 21.18 8.98
C GLU A 21 25.59 19.69 9.29
N VAL A 22 25.63 19.27 10.56
CA VAL A 22 25.51 17.84 10.92
C VAL A 22 24.07 17.42 11.23
N SER A 23 23.14 18.37 11.38
CA SER A 23 21.81 18.05 11.95
C SER A 23 20.72 17.70 10.93
N ALA A 24 20.89 17.95 9.64
CA ALA A 24 19.87 17.71 8.63
C ALA A 24 19.81 16.25 8.12
N GLY A 25 20.88 15.49 8.29
CA GLY A 25 20.98 14.10 7.82
C GLY A 25 20.50 13.03 8.82
N MET A 26 20.35 13.38 10.09
CA MET A 26 20.23 12.40 11.17
C MET A 26 18.79 11.91 11.45
N PHE A 27 17.77 12.52 10.87
CA PHE A 27 16.36 12.14 11.10
C PHE A 27 15.60 11.65 9.86
N GLY A 28 16.27 11.40 8.74
CA GLY A 28 15.59 10.86 7.54
C GLY A 28 14.48 11.76 6.96
N LEU A 29 14.37 13.02 7.40
CA LEU A 29 13.29 13.96 7.09
C LEU A 29 13.14 14.33 5.60
N GLY A 30 14.05 13.86 4.76
CA GLY A 30 13.99 14.10 3.30
C GLY A 30 13.87 12.83 2.45
N LYS A 31 14.06 11.64 3.03
CA LYS A 31 14.05 10.39 2.28
C LYS A 31 12.63 10.00 1.91
N ARG A 32 12.44 9.61 0.64
CA ARG A 32 11.20 8.99 0.16
C ARG A 32 11.45 7.51 -0.06
N TYR A 33 10.45 6.72 0.31
CA TYR A 33 10.45 5.26 0.19
C TYR A 33 9.41 4.85 -0.85
N ASP A 34 9.68 3.75 -1.54
CA ASP A 34 8.67 3.10 -2.35
C ASP A 34 7.69 2.37 -1.43
N VAL A 35 6.42 2.65 -1.61
CA VAL A 35 5.31 1.95 -0.95
C VAL A 35 4.52 1.24 -2.03
N HIS A 36 4.55 -0.10 -2.02
CA HIS A 36 3.82 -0.93 -2.95
C HIS A 36 2.36 -1.05 -2.50
N LEU A 37 1.49 -0.21 -3.06
CA LEU A 37 0.07 -0.18 -2.71
C LEU A 37 -0.66 -1.43 -3.18
N PHE A 38 -0.35 -1.90 -4.40
CA PHE A 38 -0.89 -3.13 -4.96
C PHE A 38 0.12 -3.81 -5.91
N PRO A 39 0.22 -5.14 -5.91
CA PRO A 39 0.79 -5.88 -7.04
C PRO A 39 -0.14 -5.78 -8.26
N PRO A 40 0.22 -6.34 -9.42
CA PRO A 40 -0.74 -6.53 -10.51
C PRO A 40 -1.95 -7.32 -10.02
N VAL A 41 -3.15 -6.90 -10.43
CA VAL A 41 -4.41 -7.57 -10.09
C VAL A 41 -5.03 -8.11 -11.36
N GLN A 42 -5.49 -9.36 -11.33
CA GLN A 42 -6.29 -9.98 -12.38
C GLN A 42 -7.42 -10.77 -11.76
N GLY A 43 -8.58 -10.70 -12.38
CA GLY A 43 -9.72 -11.44 -11.88
C GLY A 43 -10.83 -11.60 -12.90
N ARG A 44 -11.83 -12.37 -12.50
CA ARG A 44 -13.04 -12.64 -13.28
C ARG A 44 -14.26 -12.47 -12.40
N ILE A 45 -15.28 -11.80 -12.92
CA ILE A 45 -16.57 -11.63 -12.27
C ILE A 45 -17.61 -12.48 -12.96
N LEU A 46 -18.35 -13.23 -12.16
CA LEU A 46 -19.44 -14.10 -12.56
C LEU A 46 -20.74 -13.70 -11.87
N MET A 47 -21.85 -14.16 -12.42
CA MET A 47 -23.17 -14.17 -11.80
C MET A 47 -23.81 -15.51 -12.09
N ASP A 48 -24.07 -16.32 -11.05
CA ASP A 48 -24.58 -17.69 -11.18
C ASP A 48 -23.71 -18.55 -12.15
N GLY A 49 -22.37 -18.45 -12.01
CA GLY A 49 -21.39 -19.16 -12.84
C GLY A 49 -21.20 -18.61 -14.25
N ARG A 50 -21.91 -17.56 -14.66
CA ARG A 50 -21.83 -16.97 -15.99
C ARG A 50 -20.99 -15.69 -15.97
N PRO A 51 -20.12 -15.46 -16.98
CA PRO A 51 -19.36 -14.22 -17.11
C PRO A 51 -20.24 -12.98 -17.08
N LEU A 52 -19.83 -11.97 -16.33
CA LEU A 52 -20.54 -10.71 -16.21
C LEU A 52 -19.74 -9.56 -16.78
N SER A 53 -20.14 -9.08 -17.95
CA SER A 53 -19.52 -7.97 -18.66
C SER A 53 -20.06 -6.63 -18.18
N GLY A 54 -19.23 -5.58 -18.31
CA GLY A 54 -19.65 -4.19 -18.05
C GLY A 54 -19.76 -3.84 -16.57
N VAL A 55 -19.18 -4.65 -15.67
CA VAL A 55 -19.15 -4.37 -14.23
C VAL A 55 -18.02 -3.40 -13.93
N THR A 56 -18.32 -2.30 -13.25
CA THR A 56 -17.29 -1.38 -12.76
C THR A 56 -16.60 -2.00 -11.55
N VAL A 57 -15.28 -2.19 -11.66
CA VAL A 57 -14.41 -2.65 -10.59
C VAL A 57 -13.57 -1.47 -10.12
N VAL A 58 -13.62 -1.20 -8.83
CA VAL A 58 -12.90 -0.12 -8.17
C VAL A 58 -11.88 -0.72 -7.23
N ARG A 59 -10.60 -0.31 -7.33
CA ARG A 59 -9.62 -0.56 -6.27
C ARG A 59 -9.27 0.73 -5.55
N GLU A 60 -9.20 0.65 -4.23
CA GLU A 60 -8.79 1.72 -3.34
C GLU A 60 -7.60 1.27 -2.51
N ALA A 61 -6.58 2.13 -2.42
CA ALA A 61 -5.49 2.00 -1.47
C ALA A 61 -5.50 3.20 -0.52
N THR A 62 -5.38 2.96 0.77
CA THR A 62 -5.20 4.01 1.77
C THR A 62 -3.90 3.77 2.52
N TYR A 63 -2.95 4.70 2.35
CA TYR A 63 -1.68 4.73 3.07
C TYR A 63 -1.45 6.14 3.64
N ASP A 64 -0.93 7.10 2.88
CA ASP A 64 -0.89 8.51 3.29
C ASP A 64 -2.28 9.14 3.11
N ASP A 65 -2.85 8.98 1.93
CA ASP A 65 -4.18 9.40 1.52
C ASP A 65 -4.93 8.22 0.90
N ALA A 66 -6.24 8.34 0.73
CA ALA A 66 -7.04 7.38 -0.01
C ALA A 66 -6.94 7.70 -1.51
N GLU A 67 -6.48 6.74 -2.29
CA GLU A 67 -6.38 6.83 -3.75
C GLU A 67 -7.23 5.74 -4.41
N ILE A 68 -7.83 6.05 -5.55
CA ILE A 68 -8.81 5.19 -6.23
C ILE A 68 -8.44 5.02 -7.70
N GLN A 69 -8.62 3.81 -8.22
CA GLN A 69 -8.55 3.48 -9.64
C GLN A 69 -9.73 2.60 -10.04
N GLU A 70 -10.17 2.71 -11.29
CA GLU A 70 -11.32 1.98 -11.82
C GLU A 70 -10.99 1.27 -13.12
N THR A 71 -11.67 0.15 -13.35
CA THR A 71 -11.70 -0.59 -14.61
C THR A 71 -13.09 -1.19 -14.83
N VAL A 72 -13.32 -1.78 -15.99
CA VAL A 72 -14.61 -2.42 -16.33
C VAL A 72 -14.33 -3.82 -16.85
N THR A 73 -15.19 -4.79 -16.50
CA THR A 73 -15.06 -6.17 -17.00
C THR A 73 -15.35 -6.25 -18.51
N ASP A 74 -14.55 -7.08 -19.19
CA ASP A 74 -14.74 -7.42 -20.60
C ASP A 74 -15.92 -8.40 -20.82
N GLN A 75 -16.09 -8.91 -22.06
CA GLN A 75 -17.18 -9.82 -22.43
C GLN A 75 -17.10 -11.17 -21.71
N GLU A 76 -15.92 -11.60 -21.34
CA GLU A 76 -15.62 -12.83 -20.61
C GLU A 76 -15.61 -12.62 -19.08
N GLY A 77 -15.95 -11.39 -18.63
CA GLY A 77 -16.00 -11.01 -17.22
C GLY A 77 -14.64 -10.72 -16.60
N HIS A 78 -13.56 -10.67 -17.40
CA HIS A 78 -12.22 -10.39 -16.88
C HIS A 78 -11.99 -8.91 -16.61
N PHE A 79 -11.20 -8.64 -15.59
CA PHE A 79 -10.68 -7.30 -15.27
C PHE A 79 -9.21 -7.38 -14.85
N SER A 80 -8.50 -6.27 -14.99
CA SER A 80 -7.12 -6.17 -14.54
C SER A 80 -6.76 -4.75 -14.11
N PHE A 81 -5.73 -4.69 -13.23
CA PHE A 81 -5.04 -3.45 -12.87
C PHE A 81 -3.53 -3.68 -12.89
N PRO A 82 -2.73 -2.71 -13.32
CA PRO A 82 -1.29 -2.78 -13.22
C PRO A 82 -0.81 -2.71 -11.76
N ALA A 83 0.46 -3.02 -11.49
CA ALA A 83 1.07 -2.72 -10.21
C ALA A 83 0.96 -1.23 -9.86
N TRP A 84 0.84 -0.95 -8.57
CA TRP A 84 0.68 0.41 -8.08
C TRP A 84 1.63 0.70 -6.93
N THR A 85 2.52 1.66 -7.13
CA THR A 85 3.53 2.07 -6.15
C THR A 85 3.54 3.59 -6.06
N ILE A 86 3.70 4.11 -4.85
CA ILE A 86 3.86 5.54 -4.58
C ILE A 86 5.20 5.82 -3.89
N LYS A 87 5.58 7.09 -3.85
CA LYS A 87 6.72 7.59 -3.08
C LYS A 87 6.20 8.31 -1.83
N SER A 88 6.43 7.75 -0.66
CA SER A 88 6.02 8.33 0.62
C SER A 88 7.21 8.72 1.50
N ARG A 89 6.97 9.68 2.41
CA ARG A 89 7.89 10.04 3.49
C ARG A 89 7.45 9.46 4.83
N THR A 90 6.34 8.76 4.88
CA THR A 90 5.80 8.18 6.12
C THR A 90 6.65 7.05 6.66
N PRO A 91 7.17 6.11 5.83
CA PRO A 91 8.11 5.13 6.32
C PRO A 91 9.35 5.77 6.95
N GLY A 92 9.73 5.29 8.13
CA GLY A 92 10.88 5.81 8.88
C GLY A 92 10.61 7.07 9.70
N LYS A 93 9.38 7.59 9.75
CA LYS A 93 9.00 8.59 10.74
C LYS A 93 8.92 7.96 12.13
N PRO A 94 9.49 8.58 13.17
CA PRO A 94 9.36 8.07 14.53
C PRO A 94 7.89 8.07 14.96
N PHE A 95 7.48 7.01 15.67
CA PHE A 95 6.13 6.84 16.25
C PHE A 95 4.97 6.75 15.22
N VAL A 96 5.27 6.49 13.96
CA VAL A 96 4.26 6.22 12.93
C VAL A 96 4.36 4.75 12.54
N GLU A 97 3.22 4.05 12.60
CA GLU A 97 3.11 2.69 12.10
C GLU A 97 2.75 2.72 10.61
N ASP A 98 3.43 1.89 9.82
CA ASP A 98 3.04 1.65 8.44
C ASP A 98 1.73 0.86 8.44
N ARG A 99 0.70 1.43 7.81
CA ARG A 99 -0.61 0.79 7.67
C ARG A 99 -1.18 1.04 6.29
N LEU A 100 -1.21 -0.01 5.49
CA LEU A 100 -1.79 -0.01 4.17
C LEU A 100 -3.13 -0.77 4.20
N ARG A 101 -4.20 -0.11 3.79
CA ARG A 101 -5.50 -0.73 3.53
C ARG A 101 -5.69 -0.89 2.03
N GLN A 102 -6.04 -2.08 1.61
CA GLN A 102 -6.33 -2.45 0.22
C GLN A 102 -7.78 -2.88 0.11
N VAL A 103 -8.53 -2.30 -0.80
CA VAL A 103 -9.93 -2.66 -1.08
C VAL A 103 -10.14 -2.80 -2.58
N ILE A 104 -10.84 -3.86 -3.00
CA ILE A 104 -11.36 -3.98 -4.36
C ILE A 104 -12.84 -4.30 -4.25
N VAL A 105 -13.68 -3.54 -4.94
CA VAL A 105 -15.12 -3.74 -4.98
C VAL A 105 -15.62 -3.81 -6.42
N ALA A 106 -16.62 -4.64 -6.66
CA ALA A 106 -17.43 -4.61 -7.86
C ALA A 106 -18.73 -3.84 -7.60
N ASN A 107 -19.07 -2.91 -8.50
CA ASN A 107 -20.33 -2.19 -8.47
C ASN A 107 -21.25 -2.75 -9.57
N HIS A 108 -22.36 -3.38 -9.18
CA HIS A 108 -23.32 -3.94 -10.11
C HIS A 108 -24.76 -3.69 -9.64
N GLN A 109 -25.58 -3.10 -10.50
CA GLN A 109 -27.01 -2.83 -10.24
C GLN A 109 -27.28 -2.10 -8.90
N GLY A 110 -26.41 -1.13 -8.56
CA GLY A 110 -26.53 -0.34 -7.33
C GLY A 110 -26.01 -1.03 -6.05
N SER A 111 -25.58 -2.28 -6.15
CA SER A 111 -24.97 -3.05 -5.06
C SER A 111 -23.46 -3.04 -5.15
N LYS A 112 -22.79 -3.11 -3.99
CA LYS A 112 -21.32 -3.24 -3.86
C LYS A 112 -20.98 -4.64 -3.35
N TYR A 113 -20.01 -5.26 -3.98
CA TYR A 113 -19.51 -6.59 -3.64
C TYR A 113 -18.02 -6.50 -3.32
N VAL A 114 -17.60 -7.00 -2.14
CA VAL A 114 -16.21 -6.96 -1.71
C VAL A 114 -15.44 -8.10 -2.37
N LEU A 115 -14.61 -7.77 -3.36
CA LEU A 115 -13.72 -8.72 -4.01
C LEU A 115 -12.43 -8.94 -3.21
N TRP A 116 -12.02 -7.93 -2.46
CA TRP A 116 -10.81 -7.95 -1.64
C TRP A 116 -10.87 -6.87 -0.56
N TYR A 117 -10.64 -7.26 0.67
CA TYR A 117 -10.35 -6.34 1.76
C TYR A 117 -9.18 -6.87 2.58
N TYR A 118 -8.11 -6.10 2.67
CA TYR A 118 -6.90 -6.47 3.38
C TYR A 118 -6.22 -5.26 4.02
N VAL A 119 -5.64 -5.48 5.21
CA VAL A 119 -4.83 -4.47 5.91
C VAL A 119 -3.49 -5.09 6.29
N THR A 120 -2.40 -4.39 5.96
CA THR A 120 -1.03 -4.82 6.28
C THR A 120 -0.18 -3.66 6.77
N GLY A 121 0.86 -3.95 7.56
CA GLY A 121 1.93 -3.02 7.89
C GLY A 121 3.16 -3.15 6.97
N ARG A 122 3.10 -3.99 5.92
CA ARG A 122 4.22 -4.19 5.00
C ARG A 122 4.07 -3.34 3.76
N ILE A 123 5.10 -2.55 3.47
CA ILE A 123 5.12 -1.62 2.33
C ILE A 123 5.88 -2.16 1.11
N GLU A 124 6.64 -3.24 1.28
CA GLU A 124 7.42 -3.88 0.19
C GLU A 124 6.58 -4.85 -0.67
N GLY A 125 5.36 -5.12 -0.23
CA GLY A 125 4.50 -6.15 -0.81
C GLY A 125 4.74 -7.53 -0.18
N GLU A 126 3.84 -8.46 -0.47
CA GLU A 126 3.81 -9.81 0.11
C GLU A 126 3.53 -10.83 -0.99
N LYS A 127 4.34 -11.90 -1.04
CA LYS A 127 4.31 -12.89 -2.13
C LYS A 127 2.94 -13.56 -2.26
N VAL A 128 2.38 -14.05 -1.16
CA VAL A 128 1.08 -14.75 -1.16
C VAL A 128 -0.04 -13.81 -1.59
N ILE A 129 -0.01 -12.55 -1.14
CA ILE A 129 -0.97 -11.52 -1.57
C ILE A 129 -0.88 -11.26 -3.08
N ALA A 130 0.35 -11.17 -3.62
CA ALA A 130 0.56 -10.98 -5.04
C ALA A 130 0.04 -12.16 -5.87
N GLU A 131 0.22 -13.40 -5.42
CA GLU A 131 -0.29 -14.60 -6.08
C GLU A 131 -1.82 -14.63 -6.06
N LYS A 132 -2.45 -14.35 -4.92
CA LYS A 132 -3.92 -14.36 -4.77
C LYS A 132 -4.61 -13.27 -5.58
N LEU A 133 -4.04 -12.08 -5.66
CA LEU A 133 -4.58 -10.97 -6.45
C LEU A 133 -4.48 -11.18 -7.97
N GLN A 134 -3.72 -12.16 -8.44
CA GLN A 134 -3.66 -12.52 -9.87
C GLN A 134 -4.67 -13.61 -10.28
N THR A 135 -5.42 -14.16 -9.33
CA THR A 135 -6.31 -15.31 -9.58
C THR A 135 -7.68 -15.13 -8.93
N LEU A 136 -8.17 -13.90 -8.85
CA LEU A 136 -9.50 -13.61 -8.28
C LEU A 136 -10.59 -14.23 -9.17
N ASN A 137 -11.40 -15.12 -8.61
CA ASN A 137 -12.57 -15.70 -9.27
C ASN A 137 -13.80 -15.42 -8.39
N CYS A 138 -14.65 -14.50 -8.81
CA CYS A 138 -15.64 -13.89 -7.95
C CYS A 138 -17.05 -14.04 -8.55
N ASP A 139 -17.88 -14.91 -7.98
CA ASP A 139 -19.31 -14.94 -8.30
C ASP A 139 -20.04 -13.97 -7.36
N LEU A 140 -20.84 -13.06 -7.92
CA LEU A 140 -21.58 -12.07 -7.13
C LEU A 140 -22.71 -12.69 -6.27
N LYS A 141 -22.97 -13.99 -6.40
CA LYS A 141 -23.88 -14.75 -5.56
C LYS A 141 -23.22 -15.40 -4.35
N ASP A 142 -21.87 -15.45 -4.36
CA ASP A 142 -21.14 -16.00 -3.24
C ASP A 142 -21.20 -15.07 -2.02
N GLU A 143 -21.23 -15.68 -0.85
CA GLU A 143 -21.15 -14.96 0.42
C GLU A 143 -19.73 -14.43 0.65
N GLU A 144 -19.63 -13.25 1.24
CA GLU A 144 -18.37 -12.73 1.74
C GLU A 144 -17.92 -13.55 2.95
N ILE A 145 -16.70 -14.08 2.90
CA ILE A 145 -16.09 -14.85 3.98
C ILE A 145 -14.67 -14.37 4.25
N ASP A 146 -14.16 -14.68 5.43
CA ASP A 146 -12.75 -14.44 5.77
C ASP A 146 -11.88 -15.62 5.33
N HIS A 147 -10.87 -15.33 4.52
CA HIS A 147 -9.86 -16.27 4.07
C HIS A 147 -8.58 -16.09 4.88
N HIS A 148 -7.95 -17.20 5.24
CA HIS A 148 -6.73 -17.24 6.04
C HIS A 148 -5.60 -17.90 5.23
N PHE A 149 -4.77 -17.10 4.57
CA PHE A 149 -3.63 -17.61 3.80
C PHE A 149 -2.36 -17.57 4.62
N VAL A 150 -1.66 -18.69 4.73
CA VAL A 150 -0.39 -18.80 5.46
C VAL A 150 0.63 -17.84 4.85
N LYS A 151 1.31 -17.05 5.69
CA LYS A 151 2.37 -16.14 5.26
C LYS A 151 3.62 -16.91 4.84
N ALA A 152 4.13 -16.65 3.64
CA ALA A 152 5.36 -17.29 3.16
C ALA A 152 6.59 -16.88 4.01
N GLU A 153 6.58 -15.65 4.52
CA GLU A 153 7.68 -15.07 5.30
C GLU A 153 7.66 -15.51 6.78
N ASN A 154 6.51 -15.90 7.29
CA ASN A 154 6.33 -16.40 8.65
C ASN A 154 5.10 -17.34 8.72
N PRO A 155 5.29 -18.65 8.54
CA PRO A 155 4.19 -19.63 8.47
C PRO A 155 3.34 -19.79 9.75
N GLU A 156 3.76 -19.22 10.87
CA GLU A 156 2.96 -19.21 12.10
C GLU A 156 1.79 -18.21 12.05
N PHE A 157 1.77 -17.33 11.05
CA PHE A 157 0.75 -16.30 10.86
C PHE A 157 0.04 -16.42 9.53
N THR A 158 -1.14 -15.85 9.46
CA THR A 158 -1.95 -15.78 8.25
C THR A 158 -2.19 -14.35 7.79
N HIS A 159 -2.40 -14.19 6.49
CA HIS A 159 -3.08 -13.05 5.92
C HIS A 159 -4.59 -13.27 6.05
N ASN A 160 -5.29 -12.30 6.62
CA ASN A 160 -6.74 -12.38 6.80
C ASN A 160 -7.39 -11.44 5.78
N ILE A 161 -8.12 -12.01 4.84
CA ILE A 161 -8.73 -11.30 3.72
C ILE A 161 -10.23 -11.56 3.71
N SER A 162 -11.05 -10.51 3.76
CA SER A 162 -12.49 -10.62 3.55
C SER A 162 -12.79 -10.51 2.05
N SER A 163 -13.51 -11.47 1.49
CA SER A 163 -13.77 -11.57 0.05
C SER A 163 -14.95 -12.49 -0.28
N ILE A 164 -15.68 -12.15 -1.37
CA ILE A 164 -16.60 -13.08 -2.03
C ILE A 164 -15.89 -14.03 -2.99
N CYS A 165 -14.64 -13.70 -3.40
CA CYS A 165 -13.91 -14.48 -4.40
C CYS A 165 -13.43 -15.83 -3.84
N ARG A 166 -13.12 -16.76 -4.75
CA ARG A 166 -12.54 -18.08 -4.46
C ARG A 166 -11.21 -18.24 -5.21
N TRP A 167 -10.39 -19.26 -4.81
CA TRP A 167 -9.07 -19.57 -5.36
C TRP A 167 -8.88 -21.05 -5.55
#